data_47d6d59306db0d07b222bf7b582fdc19
#
_entry.id   47d6d59306db0d07b222bf7b582fdc19
#
_cell.length_a   1.000
_cell.length_b   1.000
_cell.length_c   1.000
_cell.angle_alpha   90.00
_cell.angle_beta   90.00
_cell.angle_gamma   90.00
#
_symmetry.space_group_name_H-M   'P 1'
#
loop_
_entity.id
_entity.type
_entity.pdbx_description
1 polymer ?
#
loop_
_entity_poly.entity_id
_entity_poly.type
_entity_poly.pdbx_seq_one_letter_code
_entity_poly.pdbx_strand_id
1 'polypeptide(L)'
;MTKTGKQIEQDLWLMLSDSILGLSITGRVYRNGQRPRDSKLEDAVVIFTSGSTSQIQNGVVTINIYVPDKDFYGNGQLLEDGNRTSELEERAQRWVDGLTCDLSNYKFKLRQTITTDNEPEIHQHFVVVILEYDYYADDTDEDPIICSEDGDEINIFPMQLKTEQPHAVEVRTTEV
;
A
#
# COMPACT_ATOMS: atom_id res chain seq x y z
N MET A 1 2.07 11.48 12.75
CA MET A 1 2.44 12.30 11.55
C MET A 1 1.54 11.94 10.38
N THR A 2 1.05 12.91 9.59
CA THR A 2 0.28 12.66 8.37
C THR A 2 1.19 12.22 7.21
N LYS A 3 0.66 11.40 6.30
CA LYS A 3 1.40 10.92 5.12
C LYS A 3 1.13 11.78 3.89
N THR A 4 2.12 11.91 3.04
CA THR A 4 1.95 12.52 1.71
C THR A 4 1.23 11.55 0.76
N GLY A 5 0.64 12.03 -0.32
CA GLY A 5 0.00 11.17 -1.32
C GLY A 5 0.94 10.11 -1.89
N LYS A 6 2.24 10.42 -2.06
CA LYS A 6 3.23 9.45 -2.53
C LYS A 6 3.57 8.37 -1.50
N GLN A 7 3.49 8.67 -0.22
CA GLN A 7 3.67 7.68 0.84
C GLN A 7 2.45 6.74 0.91
N ILE A 8 1.23 7.28 0.82
CA ILE A 8 0.00 6.48 0.77
C ILE A 8 -0.01 5.57 -0.46
N GLU A 9 0.36 6.10 -1.63
CA GLU A 9 0.49 5.31 -2.87
C GLU A 9 1.52 4.18 -2.71
N GLN A 10 2.65 4.45 -2.05
CA GLN A 10 3.69 3.47 -1.78
C GLN A 10 3.20 2.35 -0.84
N ASP A 11 2.50 2.70 0.23
CA ASP A 11 1.99 1.72 1.19
C ASP A 11 1.00 0.78 0.51
N LEU A 12 0.05 1.32 -0.26
CA LEU A 12 -0.93 0.52 -0.96
C LEU A 12 -0.29 -0.32 -2.08
N TRP A 13 0.74 0.22 -2.75
CA TRP A 13 1.53 -0.52 -3.73
C TRP A 13 2.20 -1.76 -3.08
N LEU A 14 2.77 -1.63 -1.88
CA LEU A 14 3.35 -2.75 -1.12
C LEU A 14 2.26 -3.78 -0.76
N MET A 15 1.14 -3.33 -0.19
CA MET A 15 0.02 -4.21 0.20
C MET A 15 -0.51 -5.01 -1.00
N LEU A 16 -0.62 -4.39 -2.17
CA LEU A 16 -1.09 -5.04 -3.37
C LEU A 16 -0.04 -5.98 -3.96
N SER A 17 1.22 -5.56 -4.03
CA SER A 17 2.31 -6.34 -4.63
C SER A 17 2.52 -7.68 -3.91
N ASP A 18 2.39 -7.70 -2.59
CA ASP A 18 2.58 -8.89 -1.75
C ASP A 18 1.30 -9.73 -1.61
N SER A 19 0.19 -9.29 -2.21
CA SER A 19 -1.10 -9.97 -2.13
C SER A 19 -1.25 -11.08 -3.16
N ILE A 20 -2.20 -12.00 -2.89
CA ILE A 20 -2.60 -13.03 -3.86
C ILE A 20 -3.09 -12.39 -5.18
N LEU A 21 -3.76 -11.24 -5.11
CA LEU A 21 -4.20 -10.51 -6.30
C LEU A 21 -3.00 -10.03 -7.12
N GLY A 22 -2.05 -9.33 -6.49
CA GLY A 22 -0.83 -8.84 -7.17
C GLY A 22 0.05 -9.94 -7.75
N LEU A 23 0.06 -11.14 -7.11
CA LEU A 23 0.79 -12.31 -7.61
C LEU A 23 0.02 -13.09 -8.69
N SER A 24 -1.26 -12.82 -8.89
CA SER A 24 -2.10 -13.54 -9.87
C SER A 24 -2.13 -12.93 -11.27
N ILE A 25 -1.62 -11.72 -11.43
CA ILE A 25 -1.49 -11.04 -12.73
C ILE A 25 -0.21 -11.47 -13.44
N THR A 26 -0.21 -11.43 -14.79
CA THR A 26 0.94 -11.86 -15.58
C THR A 26 2.07 -10.85 -15.64
N GLY A 27 1.79 -9.58 -15.36
CA GLY A 27 2.73 -8.48 -15.33
C GLY A 27 3.16 -8.10 -13.91
N ARG A 28 3.04 -6.82 -13.57
CA ARG A 28 3.50 -6.28 -12.28
C ARG A 28 2.55 -5.24 -11.72
N VAL A 29 2.73 -4.97 -10.43
CA VAL A 29 2.10 -3.82 -9.77
C VAL A 29 3.02 -2.60 -9.92
N TYR A 30 2.48 -1.50 -10.41
CA TYR A 30 3.17 -0.23 -10.61
C TYR A 30 2.54 0.88 -9.77
N ARG A 31 3.33 1.88 -9.50
CA ARG A 31 2.85 3.18 -9.00
C ARG A 31 2.44 4.05 -10.19
N ASN A 32 1.62 5.06 -9.92
CA ASN A 32 1.15 5.99 -10.94
C ASN A 32 2.31 6.59 -11.76
N GLY A 33 2.19 6.52 -13.08
CA GLY A 33 3.18 7.01 -14.05
C GLY A 33 4.38 6.08 -14.28
N GLN A 34 4.44 4.88 -13.68
CA GLN A 34 5.58 3.95 -13.83
C GLN A 34 5.29 2.77 -14.75
N ARG A 35 4.03 2.53 -15.12
CA ARG A 35 3.67 1.45 -16.04
C ARG A 35 4.19 1.74 -17.45
N PRO A 36 4.87 0.79 -18.14
CA PRO A 36 5.22 0.94 -19.55
C PRO A 36 3.95 1.08 -20.41
N ARG A 37 3.91 2.09 -21.29
CA ARG A 37 2.73 2.37 -22.12
C ARG A 37 2.40 1.24 -23.09
N ASP A 38 3.41 0.52 -23.56
CA ASP A 38 3.33 -0.56 -24.55
C ASP A 38 3.24 -1.95 -23.92
N SER A 39 3.08 -2.05 -22.60
CA SER A 39 2.95 -3.33 -21.92
C SER A 39 1.78 -4.14 -22.50
N LYS A 40 2.04 -5.42 -22.77
CA LYS A 40 1.07 -6.42 -23.23
C LYS A 40 0.73 -7.45 -22.14
N LEU A 41 1.13 -7.16 -20.91
CA LEU A 41 0.88 -7.99 -19.75
C LEU A 41 -0.27 -7.42 -18.93
N GLU A 42 -0.83 -8.25 -18.06
CA GLU A 42 -1.76 -7.80 -17.05
C GLU A 42 -0.99 -7.04 -15.97
N ASP A 43 -1.17 -5.75 -15.89
CA ASP A 43 -0.50 -4.89 -14.95
C ASP A 43 -1.50 -4.20 -14.02
N ALA A 44 -1.15 -4.01 -12.77
CA ALA A 44 -1.90 -3.19 -11.86
C ALA A 44 -1.20 -1.84 -11.63
N VAL A 45 -1.97 -0.76 -11.57
CA VAL A 45 -1.46 0.59 -11.28
C VAL A 45 -2.18 1.16 -10.07
N VAL A 46 -1.42 1.55 -9.05
CA VAL A 46 -1.92 2.21 -7.85
C VAL A 46 -1.81 3.72 -8.02
N ILE A 47 -2.91 4.43 -7.80
CA ILE A 47 -3.05 5.87 -8.04
C ILE A 47 -3.58 6.53 -6.77
N PHE A 48 -2.83 7.47 -6.20
CA PHE A 48 -3.38 8.38 -5.20
C PHE A 48 -4.28 9.39 -5.91
N THR A 49 -5.57 9.37 -5.59
CA THR A 49 -6.57 10.21 -6.27
C THR A 49 -6.82 11.52 -5.53
N SER A 50 -7.05 11.45 -4.23
CA SER A 50 -7.27 12.63 -3.40
C SER A 50 -7.05 12.31 -1.93
N GLY A 51 -6.84 13.35 -1.12
CA GLY A 51 -6.74 13.19 0.33
C GLY A 51 -6.93 14.52 1.03
N SER A 52 -7.34 14.42 2.29
CA SER A 52 -7.56 15.56 3.19
C SER A 52 -6.83 15.27 4.50
N THR A 53 -6.20 16.29 5.03
CA THR A 53 -5.54 16.25 6.34
C THR A 53 -6.50 16.83 7.39
N SER A 54 -6.95 15.95 8.28
CA SER A 54 -7.75 16.30 9.44
C SER A 54 -7.21 15.48 10.62
N GLN A 55 -7.90 15.46 11.76
CA GLN A 55 -7.53 14.63 12.90
C GLN A 55 -7.34 13.15 12.51
N ILE A 56 -8.13 12.66 11.55
CA ILE A 56 -7.92 11.38 10.85
C ILE A 56 -7.70 11.73 9.39
N GLN A 57 -6.54 11.36 8.85
CA GLN A 57 -6.25 11.58 7.44
C GLN A 57 -7.09 10.62 6.59
N ASN A 58 -7.83 11.14 5.63
CA ASN A 58 -8.69 10.33 4.77
C ASN A 58 -8.57 10.73 3.31
N GLY A 59 -9.06 9.89 2.42
CA GLY A 59 -9.06 10.19 0.99
C GLY A 59 -9.46 9.01 0.13
N VAL A 60 -9.04 9.06 -1.11
CA VAL A 60 -9.37 8.11 -2.16
C VAL A 60 -8.12 7.65 -2.88
N VAL A 61 -8.01 6.35 -3.09
CA VAL A 61 -7.01 5.70 -3.93
C VAL A 61 -7.72 4.86 -4.98
N THR A 62 -7.14 4.79 -6.17
CA THR A 62 -7.68 4.01 -7.28
C THR A 62 -6.65 2.98 -7.72
N ILE A 63 -7.12 1.77 -8.03
CA ILE A 63 -6.30 0.73 -8.61
C ILE A 63 -6.92 0.34 -9.94
N ASN A 64 -6.12 0.39 -11.00
CA ASN A 64 -6.50 -0.08 -12.33
C ASN A 64 -5.71 -1.33 -12.66
N ILE A 65 -6.41 -2.45 -12.94
CA ILE A 65 -5.78 -3.71 -13.32
C ILE A 65 -6.03 -3.92 -14.81
N TYR A 66 -5.02 -3.71 -15.62
CA TYR A 66 -5.07 -3.78 -17.08
C TYR A 66 -5.05 -5.22 -17.57
N VAL A 67 -5.91 -5.53 -18.53
CA VAL A 67 -6.02 -6.83 -19.18
C VAL A 67 -5.95 -6.60 -20.70
N PRO A 68 -4.97 -7.18 -21.39
CA PRO A 68 -4.88 -7.09 -22.84
C PRO A 68 -6.07 -7.76 -23.53
N ASP A 69 -6.62 -7.10 -24.55
CA ASP A 69 -7.66 -7.66 -25.40
C ASP A 69 -7.13 -8.83 -26.22
N LYS A 70 -8.01 -9.75 -26.57
CA LYS A 70 -7.69 -10.97 -27.31
C LYS A 70 -8.38 -11.05 -28.66
N ASP A 71 -7.67 -11.60 -29.64
CA ASP A 71 -8.26 -12.02 -30.92
C ASP A 71 -8.83 -13.44 -30.79
N PHE A 72 -10.10 -13.55 -30.39
CA PHE A 72 -10.78 -14.84 -30.21
C PHE A 72 -11.12 -15.54 -31.53
N TYR A 73 -11.17 -14.79 -32.62
CA TYR A 73 -11.63 -15.31 -33.92
C TYR A 73 -10.52 -15.46 -34.95
N GLY A 74 -9.29 -15.02 -34.63
CA GLY A 74 -8.17 -15.05 -35.57
C GLY A 74 -8.34 -14.13 -36.78
N ASN A 75 -9.18 -13.10 -36.64
CA ASN A 75 -9.50 -12.16 -37.73
C ASN A 75 -8.91 -10.77 -37.54
N GLY A 76 -8.07 -10.59 -36.50
CA GLY A 76 -7.47 -9.31 -36.13
C GLY A 76 -8.35 -8.39 -35.28
N GLN A 77 -9.55 -8.80 -34.91
CA GLN A 77 -10.44 -8.06 -34.05
C GLN A 77 -10.08 -8.36 -32.59
N LEU A 78 -9.59 -7.34 -31.88
CA LEU A 78 -9.27 -7.43 -30.46
C LEU A 78 -10.53 -7.12 -29.64
N LEU A 79 -10.86 -8.00 -28.71
CA LEU A 79 -12.04 -7.94 -27.85
C LEU A 79 -11.65 -8.18 -26.41
N GLU A 80 -12.46 -7.66 -25.49
CA GLU A 80 -12.33 -7.92 -24.05
C GLU A 80 -12.26 -9.41 -23.76
N ASP A 81 -11.32 -9.80 -22.89
CA ASP A 81 -11.34 -11.11 -22.24
C ASP A 81 -12.26 -11.07 -21.01
N GLY A 82 -13.58 -11.12 -21.27
CA GLY A 82 -14.60 -10.98 -20.23
C GLY A 82 -14.53 -12.05 -19.14
N ASN A 83 -14.01 -13.24 -19.44
CA ASN A 83 -13.80 -14.26 -18.40
C ASN A 83 -12.66 -13.84 -17.46
N ARG A 84 -11.60 -13.26 -18.02
CA ARG A 84 -10.45 -12.84 -17.20
C ARG A 84 -10.74 -11.58 -16.42
N THR A 85 -11.42 -10.59 -17.00
CA THR A 85 -11.84 -9.38 -16.27
C THR A 85 -12.79 -9.73 -15.12
N SER A 86 -13.78 -10.60 -15.34
CA SER A 86 -14.67 -11.09 -14.26
C SER A 86 -13.91 -11.81 -13.15
N GLU A 87 -12.94 -12.66 -13.48
CA GLU A 87 -12.10 -13.33 -12.47
C GLU A 87 -11.30 -12.32 -11.65
N LEU A 88 -10.75 -11.28 -12.30
CA LEU A 88 -9.98 -10.25 -11.61
C LEU A 88 -10.86 -9.34 -10.75
N GLU A 89 -12.09 -9.03 -11.16
CA GLU A 89 -13.07 -8.34 -10.32
C GLU A 89 -13.36 -9.12 -9.03
N GLU A 90 -13.61 -10.44 -9.13
CA GLU A 90 -13.81 -11.28 -7.96
C GLU A 90 -12.58 -11.36 -7.04
N ARG A 91 -11.39 -11.46 -7.63
CA ARG A 91 -10.13 -11.49 -6.87
C ARG A 91 -9.88 -10.15 -6.17
N ALA A 92 -10.18 -9.04 -6.85
CA ALA A 92 -10.08 -7.70 -6.30
C ALA A 92 -11.05 -7.52 -5.14
N GLN A 93 -12.29 -7.98 -5.25
CA GLN A 93 -13.26 -7.94 -4.16
C GLN A 93 -12.74 -8.71 -2.93
N ARG A 94 -12.27 -9.94 -3.12
CA ARG A 94 -11.69 -10.75 -2.02
C ARG A 94 -10.49 -10.09 -1.36
N TRP A 95 -9.65 -9.44 -2.15
CA TRP A 95 -8.50 -8.70 -1.63
C TRP A 95 -8.95 -7.51 -0.77
N VAL A 96 -9.92 -6.73 -1.25
CA VAL A 96 -10.48 -5.59 -0.49
C VAL A 96 -11.12 -6.06 0.80
N ASP A 97 -11.89 -7.15 0.77
CA ASP A 97 -12.51 -7.73 1.97
C ASP A 97 -11.44 -8.16 2.99
N GLY A 98 -10.28 -8.62 2.53
CA GLY A 98 -9.12 -8.96 3.36
C GLY A 98 -8.41 -7.75 3.99
N LEU A 99 -8.43 -6.58 3.35
CA LEU A 99 -7.79 -5.37 3.87
C LEU A 99 -8.40 -4.89 5.19
N THR A 100 -9.67 -5.18 5.45
CA THR A 100 -10.35 -4.82 6.70
C THR A 100 -9.83 -5.59 7.91
N CYS A 101 -9.10 -6.67 7.70
CA CYS A 101 -8.51 -7.52 8.73
C CYS A 101 -7.02 -7.23 8.98
N ASP A 102 -6.43 -6.28 8.24
CA ASP A 102 -5.03 -5.93 8.39
C ASP A 102 -4.78 -5.12 9.66
N LEU A 103 -3.64 -5.38 10.31
CA LEU A 103 -3.16 -4.65 11.49
C LEU A 103 -2.49 -3.30 11.12
N SER A 104 -2.68 -2.84 9.89
CA SER A 104 -2.17 -1.55 9.44
C SER A 104 -2.94 -0.39 10.07
N ASN A 105 -2.32 0.79 10.11
CA ASN A 105 -2.96 2.02 10.55
C ASN A 105 -4.00 2.54 9.54
N TYR A 106 -4.40 1.72 8.59
CA TYR A 106 -5.39 2.03 7.59
C TYR A 106 -6.72 1.29 7.82
N LYS A 107 -7.82 1.97 7.46
CA LYS A 107 -9.10 1.33 7.18
C LYS A 107 -9.48 1.64 5.74
N PHE A 108 -9.81 0.59 5.00
CA PHE A 108 -10.24 0.71 3.61
C PHE A 108 -11.69 0.28 3.46
N LYS A 109 -12.40 0.91 2.54
CA LYS A 109 -13.71 0.46 2.07
C LYS A 109 -13.87 0.78 0.58
N LEU A 110 -14.64 -0.02 -0.13
CA LEU A 110 -15.01 0.30 -1.51
C LEU A 110 -15.85 1.58 -1.52
N ARG A 111 -15.47 2.51 -2.40
CA ARG A 111 -16.25 3.71 -2.67
C ARG A 111 -17.40 3.43 -3.64
N GLN A 112 -17.21 2.47 -4.54
CA GLN A 112 -18.20 2.04 -5.52
C GLN A 112 -17.99 0.56 -5.88
N THR A 113 -18.96 -0.04 -6.57
CA THR A 113 -18.81 -1.37 -7.13
C THR A 113 -17.61 -1.44 -8.04
N ILE A 114 -16.83 -2.54 -7.95
CA ILE A 114 -15.73 -2.82 -8.87
C ILE A 114 -16.32 -3.01 -10.27
N THR A 115 -15.74 -2.38 -11.26
CA THR A 115 -16.22 -2.41 -12.65
C THR A 115 -15.03 -2.54 -13.60
N THR A 116 -15.31 -2.95 -14.83
CA THR A 116 -14.35 -2.98 -15.92
C THR A 116 -14.63 -1.83 -16.89
N ASP A 117 -13.57 -1.10 -17.24
CA ASP A 117 -13.57 0.00 -18.18
C ASP A 117 -12.68 -0.32 -19.40
N ASN A 118 -12.82 0.44 -20.49
CA ASN A 118 -12.13 0.22 -21.75
C ASN A 118 -11.07 1.29 -22.01
N GLU A 119 -9.87 0.87 -22.42
CA GLU A 119 -8.79 1.76 -22.91
C GLU A 119 -8.47 1.44 -24.37
N PRO A 120 -9.28 1.95 -25.33
CA PRO A 120 -9.20 1.56 -26.73
C PRO A 120 -7.89 1.97 -27.42
N GLU A 121 -7.20 3.01 -26.94
CA GLU A 121 -5.94 3.47 -27.52
C GLU A 121 -4.82 2.44 -27.45
N ILE A 122 -4.87 1.56 -26.43
CA ILE A 122 -3.87 0.51 -26.23
C ILE A 122 -4.43 -0.90 -26.38
N HIS A 123 -5.70 -1.03 -26.79
CA HIS A 123 -6.41 -2.32 -26.91
C HIS A 123 -6.38 -3.14 -25.61
N GLN A 124 -6.85 -2.53 -24.55
CA GLN A 124 -6.94 -3.15 -23.24
C GLN A 124 -8.23 -2.73 -22.54
N HIS A 125 -8.71 -3.60 -21.68
CA HIS A 125 -9.69 -3.29 -20.66
C HIS A 125 -8.98 -3.23 -19.31
N PHE A 126 -9.57 -2.56 -18.34
CA PHE A 126 -9.02 -2.54 -16.99
C PHE A 126 -10.10 -2.57 -15.92
N VAL A 127 -9.86 -3.40 -14.91
CA VAL A 127 -10.70 -3.49 -13.72
C VAL A 127 -10.38 -2.29 -12.83
N VAL A 128 -11.41 -1.56 -12.42
CA VAL A 128 -11.31 -0.35 -11.60
C VAL A 128 -11.73 -0.64 -10.18
N VAL A 129 -10.83 -0.43 -9.25
CA VAL A 129 -11.09 -0.54 -7.80
C VAL A 129 -10.87 0.81 -7.17
N ILE A 130 -11.92 1.44 -6.64
CA ILE A 130 -11.83 2.74 -5.95
C ILE A 130 -12.08 2.52 -4.47
N LEU A 131 -11.06 2.85 -3.67
CA LEU A 131 -11.07 2.70 -2.23
C LEU A 131 -11.09 4.07 -1.55
N GLU A 132 -11.95 4.23 -0.57
CA GLU A 132 -11.79 5.24 0.46
C GLU A 132 -10.87 4.68 1.54
N TYR A 133 -9.97 5.51 2.06
CA TYR A 133 -9.11 5.16 3.17
C TYR A 133 -9.24 6.16 4.32
N ASP A 134 -9.12 5.65 5.54
CA ASP A 134 -8.83 6.40 6.74
C ASP A 134 -7.46 5.95 7.25
N TYR A 135 -6.57 6.90 7.53
CA TYR A 135 -5.25 6.65 8.10
C TYR A 135 -5.17 7.22 9.50
N TYR A 136 -4.83 6.37 10.45
CA TYR A 136 -4.66 6.71 11.85
C TYR A 136 -3.15 6.81 12.13
N ALA A 137 -2.64 8.05 12.26
CA ALA A 137 -1.25 8.24 12.65
C ALA A 137 -1.03 7.71 14.08
N ASP A 138 0.00 6.90 14.28
CA ASP A 138 0.45 6.60 15.63
C ASP A 138 1.09 7.86 16.23
N ASP A 139 0.58 8.34 17.34
CA ASP A 139 1.14 9.48 18.06
C ASP A 139 2.49 9.13 18.77
N THR A 140 3.01 7.91 18.55
CA THR A 140 4.22 7.41 19.21
C THR A 140 5.54 7.84 18.57
N ASP A 141 5.50 8.47 17.38
CA ASP A 141 6.71 8.90 16.65
C ASP A 141 7.03 10.40 16.78
N GLU A 142 6.29 11.14 17.60
CA GLU A 142 6.71 12.50 17.95
C GLU A 142 7.66 12.44 19.15
N ASP A 143 8.96 12.56 18.89
CA ASP A 143 9.90 12.97 19.93
C ASP A 143 9.32 14.23 20.59
N PRO A 144 9.16 14.25 21.94
CA PRO A 144 8.60 15.41 22.61
C PRO A 144 9.49 16.62 22.33
N ILE A 145 9.00 17.55 21.52
CA ILE A 145 9.63 18.86 21.37
C ILE A 145 9.41 19.59 22.68
N ILE A 146 10.39 19.53 23.57
CA ILE A 146 10.39 20.32 24.79
C ILE A 146 10.87 21.72 24.40
N CYS A 147 9.92 22.62 24.20
CA CYS A 147 10.26 24.04 24.08
C CYS A 147 10.56 24.58 25.48
N SER A 148 11.73 25.22 25.66
CA SER A 148 11.98 26.01 26.86
C SER A 148 11.09 27.26 26.86
N GLU A 149 10.75 27.78 28.04
CA GLU A 149 9.96 29.00 28.16
C GLU A 149 10.63 30.22 27.46
N ASP A 150 11.91 30.13 27.15
CA ASP A 150 12.73 31.14 26.47
C ASP A 150 12.83 30.94 24.93
N GLY A 151 12.16 29.91 24.36
CA GLY A 151 12.08 29.70 22.91
C GLY A 151 13.32 29.07 22.25
N ASP A 152 14.27 28.57 23.03
CA ASP A 152 15.45 27.87 22.52
C ASP A 152 15.20 26.35 22.41
N GLU A 153 15.50 25.75 21.26
CA GLU A 153 15.43 24.30 21.04
C GLU A 153 16.51 23.58 21.87
N ILE A 154 16.10 22.78 22.86
CA ILE A 154 17.02 21.93 23.61
C ILE A 154 17.06 20.55 22.96
N ASN A 155 18.17 20.25 22.31
CA ASN A 155 18.43 18.93 21.73
C ASN A 155 18.89 17.97 22.84
N ILE A 156 18.02 17.15 23.38
CA ILE A 156 18.37 16.15 24.38
C ILE A 156 18.84 14.89 23.64
N PHE A 157 20.16 14.66 23.64
CA PHE A 157 20.73 13.37 23.22
C PHE A 157 20.20 12.26 24.14
N PRO A 158 19.80 11.08 23.60
CA PRO A 158 19.37 9.97 24.42
C PRO A 158 20.51 9.54 25.36
N MET A 159 20.26 9.63 26.67
CA MET A 159 21.17 9.11 27.69
C MET A 159 21.36 7.61 27.43
N GLN A 160 22.58 7.20 27.09
CA GLN A 160 22.93 5.79 27.07
C GLN A 160 22.79 5.24 28.49
N LEU A 161 21.85 4.35 28.71
CA LEU A 161 21.77 3.51 29.90
C LEU A 161 23.07 2.72 30.00
N LYS A 162 23.93 3.08 30.97
CA LYS A 162 25.05 2.24 31.36
C LYS A 162 24.49 0.95 31.92
N THR A 163 24.62 -0.14 31.18
CA THR A 163 24.47 -1.48 31.72
C THR A 163 25.56 -1.72 32.73
N GLU A 164 25.20 -1.70 34.00
CA GLU A 164 26.07 -2.20 35.09
C GLU A 164 26.28 -3.70 34.87
N GLN A 165 27.52 -4.10 34.69
CA GLN A 165 27.89 -5.51 34.67
C GLN A 165 27.72 -6.11 36.09
N PRO A 166 27.17 -7.30 36.21
CA PRO A 166 27.09 -7.98 37.52
C PRO A 166 28.49 -8.37 37.98
N HIS A 167 28.82 -7.98 39.20
CA HIS A 167 30.06 -8.37 39.90
C HIS A 167 30.20 -9.89 39.96
N ALA A 168 31.33 -10.40 39.48
CA ALA A 168 31.75 -11.78 39.65
C ALA A 168 31.92 -12.09 41.16
N VAL A 169 31.20 -13.10 41.64
CA VAL A 169 31.38 -13.65 42.97
C VAL A 169 32.57 -14.59 42.95
N GLU A 170 33.68 -14.20 43.62
CA GLU A 170 34.81 -15.10 43.92
C GLU A 170 34.38 -16.23 44.85
N VAL A 171 34.38 -17.46 44.33
CA VAL A 171 34.25 -18.65 45.16
C VAL A 171 35.64 -18.98 45.71
N ARG A 172 35.88 -18.75 47.00
CA ARG A 172 37.05 -19.26 47.73
C ARG A 172 36.85 -20.75 47.99
N THR A 173 37.64 -21.59 47.35
CA THR A 173 37.86 -22.99 47.71
C THR A 173 38.85 -23.05 48.86
N THR A 174 38.41 -23.51 50.04
CA THR A 174 39.28 -23.96 51.12
C THR A 174 39.52 -25.47 50.99
N GLU A 175 40.75 -25.81 50.74
CA GLU A 175 41.27 -27.20 50.91
C GLU A 175 41.43 -27.49 52.43
N VAL A 176 40.96 -28.67 52.81
CA VAL A 176 41.46 -29.48 53.95
C VAL A 176 41.55 -30.93 53.50
#